data_f4bba3d2cfac8c7cd7541284fe88eaa1
#
_entry.id   f4bba3d2cfac8c7cd7541284fe88eaa1
#
_cell.length_a   1.000
_cell.length_b   1.000
_cell.length_c   1.000
_cell.angle_alpha   90.00
_cell.angle_beta   90.00
_cell.angle_gamma   90.00
#
_symmetry.space_group_name_H-M   'P 1'
#
loop_
_entity.id
_entity.type
_entity.pdbx_description
1 polymer ?
#
loop_
_entity_poly.entity_id
_entity_poly.type
_entity_poly.pdbx_seq_one_letter_code
_entity_poly.pdbx_strand_id
1 'polypeptide(L)'
;AVDKSKVPWWVSNLIVPLVNLTLALLVSALFIFIAGENPYQAIKLIIYGSFGYIEGFAYTLYYTTNFIFTGLAFAVAFHCRLFNIGGEGQAYIGGLGVFLVAINFSFLPVPIVWILSIAGAFIFGAAWAFIPAYLQAKRGSHIVITTIMFNFIASSLMVYLLVDVIRDMKQMGPHTVALPKELWLPSFKDLAAFFGIKIRYSPLNASFLLAIAASFFVWFLVWKTKWGYEMRAVGHNTHCLLYTSPSPRDPH
;
A
#
# COMPACT_ATOMS: atom_id res chain seq x y z
N ALA A 1 2.35 -10.87 34.06
CA ALA A 1 2.40 -9.77 33.10
C ALA A 1 3.41 -8.74 33.61
N VAL A 2 4.47 -8.49 32.85
CA VAL A 2 5.47 -7.49 33.21
C VAL A 2 4.80 -6.11 33.16
N ASP A 3 4.88 -5.38 34.27
CA ASP A 3 4.31 -4.03 34.38
C ASP A 3 5.08 -3.09 33.44
N LYS A 4 4.46 -2.74 32.31
CA LYS A 4 5.05 -1.89 31.26
C LYS A 4 5.40 -0.47 31.74
N SER A 5 4.87 -0.03 32.88
CA SER A 5 5.14 1.28 33.46
C SER A 5 6.53 1.39 34.08
N LYS A 6 7.21 0.26 34.37
CA LYS A 6 8.54 0.21 34.99
C LYS A 6 9.68 -0.02 34.00
N VAL A 7 9.37 -0.22 32.71
CA VAL A 7 10.41 -0.48 31.70
C VAL A 7 10.84 0.84 31.07
N PRO A 8 12.13 1.20 31.08
CA PRO A 8 12.63 2.41 30.43
C PRO A 8 12.24 2.44 28.95
N TRP A 9 11.93 3.64 28.43
CA TRP A 9 11.50 3.86 27.04
C TRP A 9 12.45 3.23 25.99
N TRP A 10 13.75 3.32 26.20
CA TRP A 10 14.76 2.76 25.29
C TRP A 10 14.78 1.22 25.29
N VAL A 11 14.40 0.56 26.38
CA VAL A 11 14.29 -0.91 26.44
C VAL A 11 13.13 -1.38 25.60
N SER A 12 11.95 -0.78 25.76
CA SER A 12 10.76 -1.18 25.02
C SER A 12 10.81 -0.83 23.53
N ASN A 13 11.44 0.30 23.16
CA ASN A 13 11.41 0.80 21.79
C ASN A 13 12.69 0.50 20.97
N LEU A 14 13.78 0.12 21.61
CA LEU A 14 15.04 -0.21 20.94
C LEU A 14 15.46 -1.65 21.20
N ILE A 15 15.63 -2.04 22.46
CA ILE A 15 16.16 -3.39 22.78
C ILE A 15 15.19 -4.48 22.37
N VAL A 16 13.90 -4.37 22.72
CA VAL A 16 12.92 -5.43 22.40
C VAL A 16 12.81 -5.65 20.88
N PRO A 17 12.67 -4.62 20.03
CA PRO A 17 12.70 -4.81 18.58
C PRO A 17 14.01 -5.41 18.05
N LEU A 18 15.17 -5.00 18.59
CA LEU A 18 16.47 -5.54 18.18
C LEU A 18 16.61 -7.02 18.56
N VAL A 19 16.19 -7.40 19.75
CA VAL A 19 16.21 -8.82 20.18
C VAL A 19 15.30 -9.65 19.29
N ASN A 20 14.09 -9.17 19.00
CA ASN A 20 13.15 -9.87 18.13
C ASN A 20 13.70 -10.01 16.69
N LEU A 21 14.32 -8.95 16.16
CA LEU A 21 14.96 -8.99 14.85
C LEU A 21 16.12 -9.99 14.83
N THR A 22 16.96 -9.99 15.86
CA THR A 22 18.09 -10.93 15.97
C THR A 22 17.60 -12.36 16.07
N LEU A 23 16.57 -12.65 16.86
CA LEU A 23 15.96 -13.97 16.95
C LEU A 23 15.38 -14.41 15.60
N ALA A 24 14.68 -13.52 14.89
CA ALA A 24 14.14 -13.82 13.57
C ALA A 24 15.26 -14.15 12.56
N LEU A 25 16.36 -13.38 12.58
CA LEU A 25 17.52 -13.65 11.73
C LEU A 25 18.20 -14.97 12.08
N LEU A 26 18.32 -15.33 13.36
CA LEU A 26 18.89 -16.61 13.79
C LEU A 26 18.02 -17.79 13.35
N VAL A 27 16.71 -17.69 13.50
CA VAL A 27 15.78 -18.72 13.02
C VAL A 27 15.87 -18.86 11.50
N SER A 28 15.89 -17.74 10.76
CA SER A 28 16.05 -17.75 9.29
C SER A 28 17.40 -18.37 8.89
N ALA A 29 18.48 -18.03 9.59
CA ALA A 29 19.81 -18.60 9.35
C ALA A 29 19.84 -20.13 9.59
N LEU A 30 19.11 -20.60 10.61
CA LEU A 30 18.97 -22.04 10.88
C LEU A 30 18.28 -22.77 9.70
N PHE A 31 17.19 -22.21 9.16
CA PHE A 31 16.51 -22.81 8.00
C PHE A 31 17.39 -22.81 6.75
N ILE A 32 18.15 -21.73 6.49
CA ILE A 32 19.11 -21.65 5.37
C ILE A 32 20.20 -22.73 5.54
N PHE A 33 20.70 -22.91 6.76
CA PHE A 33 21.70 -23.93 7.06
C PHE A 33 21.15 -25.34 6.86
N ILE A 34 19.93 -25.63 7.31
CA ILE A 34 19.25 -26.93 7.09
C ILE A 34 19.03 -27.19 5.59
N ALA A 35 18.79 -26.16 4.79
CA ALA A 35 18.68 -26.25 3.33
C ALA A 35 20.03 -26.54 2.63
N GLY A 36 21.14 -26.57 3.37
CA GLY A 36 22.47 -26.83 2.83
C GLY A 36 23.21 -25.59 2.32
N GLU A 37 22.66 -24.40 2.54
CA GLU A 37 23.23 -23.15 2.08
C GLU A 37 23.94 -22.38 3.21
N ASN A 38 24.84 -21.48 2.85
CA ASN A 38 25.59 -20.67 3.83
C ASN A 38 24.79 -19.42 4.24
N PRO A 39 24.33 -19.33 5.51
CA PRO A 39 23.54 -18.20 6.00
C PRO A 39 24.24 -16.84 5.86
N TYR A 40 25.55 -16.80 6.05
CA TYR A 40 26.34 -15.57 5.92
C TYR A 40 26.33 -15.07 4.46
N GLN A 41 26.50 -15.97 3.50
CA GLN A 41 26.45 -15.63 2.07
C GLN A 41 25.06 -15.16 1.68
N ALA A 42 23.99 -15.81 2.17
CA ALA A 42 22.62 -15.41 1.92
C ALA A 42 22.33 -13.99 2.41
N ILE A 43 22.71 -13.66 3.65
CA ILE A 43 22.53 -12.30 4.20
C ILE A 43 23.35 -11.28 3.41
N LYS A 44 24.59 -11.61 3.07
CA LYS A 44 25.45 -10.74 2.25
C LYS A 44 24.83 -10.45 0.89
N LEU A 45 24.27 -11.47 0.23
CA LEU A 45 23.58 -11.32 -1.06
C LEU A 45 22.33 -10.46 -0.96
N ILE A 46 21.54 -10.60 0.10
CA ILE A 46 20.35 -9.77 0.33
C ILE A 46 20.74 -8.30 0.49
N ILE A 47 21.73 -8.02 1.33
CA ILE A 47 22.20 -6.63 1.57
C ILE A 47 22.81 -6.05 0.29
N TYR A 48 23.67 -6.80 -0.38
CA TYR A 48 24.30 -6.38 -1.62
C TYR A 48 23.27 -6.18 -2.75
N GLY A 49 22.31 -7.09 -2.88
CA GLY A 49 21.23 -7.00 -3.86
C GLY A 49 20.32 -5.79 -3.65
N SER A 50 20.13 -5.38 -2.40
CA SER A 50 19.26 -4.23 -2.06
C SER A 50 19.98 -2.88 -2.15
N PHE A 51 21.25 -2.82 -1.75
CA PHE A 51 21.98 -1.54 -1.55
C PHE A 51 23.34 -1.49 -2.24
N GLY A 52 23.86 -2.62 -2.73
CA GLY A 52 25.23 -2.73 -3.24
C GLY A 52 25.44 -2.13 -4.63
N TYR A 53 24.38 -1.86 -5.39
CA TYR A 53 24.43 -1.27 -6.72
C TYR A 53 23.17 -0.46 -7.01
N ILE A 54 23.25 0.49 -7.95
CA ILE A 54 22.21 1.48 -8.21
C ILE A 54 20.89 0.83 -8.65
N GLU A 55 20.94 -0.17 -9.51
CA GLU A 55 19.75 -0.87 -9.98
C GLU A 55 19.05 -1.64 -8.83
N GLY A 56 19.81 -2.29 -7.93
CA GLY A 56 19.26 -2.97 -6.75
C GLY A 56 18.56 -1.99 -5.80
N PHE A 57 19.19 -0.84 -5.56
CA PHE A 57 18.58 0.22 -4.76
C PHE A 57 17.30 0.76 -5.42
N ALA A 58 17.30 0.96 -6.73
CA ALA A 58 16.11 1.39 -7.46
C ALA A 58 14.97 0.37 -7.43
N TYR A 59 15.27 -0.94 -7.48
CA TYR A 59 14.27 -2.00 -7.24
C TYR A 59 13.72 -1.94 -5.81
N THR A 60 14.58 -1.72 -4.83
CA THR A 60 14.15 -1.56 -3.43
C THR A 60 13.16 -0.40 -3.28
N LEU A 61 13.44 0.76 -3.88
CA LEU A 61 12.53 1.91 -3.87
C LEU A 61 11.23 1.64 -4.65
N TYR A 62 11.29 0.89 -5.73
CA TYR A 62 10.09 0.49 -6.47
C TYR A 62 9.13 -0.32 -5.60
N TYR A 63 9.62 -1.36 -4.91
CA TYR A 63 8.78 -2.13 -3.97
C TYR A 63 8.35 -1.29 -2.77
N THR A 64 9.22 -0.41 -2.27
CA THR A 64 8.89 0.52 -1.19
C THR A 64 7.68 1.40 -1.55
N THR A 65 7.54 1.80 -2.81
CA THR A 65 6.37 2.58 -3.28
C THR A 65 5.06 1.87 -2.97
N ASN A 66 4.97 0.57 -3.28
CA ASN A 66 3.78 -0.22 -3.01
C ASN A 66 3.51 -0.35 -1.50
N PHE A 67 4.56 -0.57 -0.71
CA PHE A 67 4.44 -0.66 0.76
C PHE A 67 4.06 0.68 1.40
N ILE A 68 4.48 1.81 0.85
CA ILE A 68 4.02 3.12 1.31
C ILE A 68 2.51 3.25 1.15
N PHE A 69 1.97 2.98 -0.04
CA PHE A 69 0.52 3.10 -0.28
C PHE A 69 -0.31 2.15 0.59
N THR A 70 0.08 0.88 0.68
CA THR A 70 -0.63 -0.10 1.51
C THR A 70 -0.49 0.22 2.99
N GLY A 71 0.69 0.67 3.42
CA GLY A 71 0.94 1.13 4.79
C GLY A 71 0.12 2.37 5.16
N LEU A 72 -0.04 3.33 4.26
CA LEU A 72 -0.89 4.50 4.47
C LEU A 72 -2.37 4.12 4.59
N ALA A 73 -2.86 3.20 3.75
CA ALA A 73 -4.23 2.68 3.83
C ALA A 73 -4.50 2.00 5.18
N PHE A 74 -3.52 1.22 5.67
CA PHE A 74 -3.57 0.63 7.00
C PHE A 74 -3.54 1.71 8.10
N ALA A 75 -2.62 2.66 8.03
CA ALA A 75 -2.41 3.69 9.05
C ALA A 75 -3.66 4.57 9.24
N VAL A 76 -4.32 4.99 8.16
CA VAL A 76 -5.56 5.77 8.24
C VAL A 76 -6.66 5.00 8.97
N ALA A 77 -6.88 3.73 8.61
CA ALA A 77 -7.86 2.87 9.27
C ALA A 77 -7.51 2.63 10.73
N PHE A 78 -6.23 2.45 11.05
CA PHE A 78 -5.75 2.20 12.40
C PHE A 78 -6.00 3.37 13.36
N HIS A 79 -6.02 4.61 12.87
CA HIS A 79 -6.41 5.77 13.67
C HIS A 79 -7.87 5.72 14.13
N CYS A 80 -8.73 5.00 13.39
CA CYS A 80 -10.11 4.68 13.81
C CYS A 80 -10.20 3.37 14.62
N ARG A 81 -9.07 2.76 15.03
CA ARG A 81 -8.98 1.40 15.60
C ARG A 81 -9.54 0.30 14.71
N LEU A 82 -9.57 0.53 13.42
CA LEU A 82 -9.94 -0.47 12.43
C LEU A 82 -8.68 -1.12 11.86
N PHE A 83 -8.57 -2.43 11.98
CA PHE A 83 -7.43 -3.21 11.50
C PHE A 83 -7.68 -3.63 10.05
N ASN A 84 -7.43 -2.73 9.09
CA ASN A 84 -7.66 -2.98 7.67
C ASN A 84 -6.50 -3.79 7.07
N ILE A 85 -6.70 -5.09 6.84
CA ILE A 85 -5.74 -5.97 6.15
C ILE A 85 -6.08 -6.09 4.64
N GLY A 86 -7.05 -5.32 4.16
CA GLY A 86 -7.56 -5.36 2.78
C GLY A 86 -6.69 -4.64 1.74
N GLY A 87 -5.49 -4.18 2.09
CA GLY A 87 -4.63 -3.38 1.20
C GLY A 87 -4.28 -4.07 -0.12
N GLU A 88 -4.11 -5.40 -0.11
CA GLU A 88 -3.83 -6.18 -1.31
C GLU A 88 -5.01 -6.14 -2.30
N GLY A 89 -6.22 -6.47 -1.84
CA GLY A 89 -7.42 -6.44 -2.68
C GLY A 89 -7.74 -5.03 -3.18
N GLN A 90 -7.55 -4.02 -2.34
CA GLN A 90 -7.71 -2.61 -2.72
C GLN A 90 -6.71 -2.21 -3.82
N ALA A 91 -5.47 -2.68 -3.75
CA ALA A 91 -4.46 -2.42 -4.77
C ALA A 91 -4.79 -3.12 -6.10
N TYR A 92 -5.25 -4.37 -6.08
CA TYR A 92 -5.68 -5.09 -7.29
C TYR A 92 -6.83 -4.37 -7.99
N ILE A 93 -7.88 -4.03 -7.26
CA ILE A 93 -9.05 -3.36 -7.83
C ILE A 93 -8.74 -1.91 -8.22
N GLY A 94 -7.89 -1.21 -7.46
CA GLY A 94 -7.35 0.09 -7.86
C GLY A 94 -6.56 0.02 -9.17
N GLY A 95 -5.71 -1.00 -9.34
CA GLY A 95 -4.97 -1.25 -10.58
C GLY A 95 -5.90 -1.53 -11.77
N LEU A 96 -6.99 -2.26 -11.55
CA LEU A 96 -8.04 -2.43 -12.59
C LEU A 96 -8.64 -1.09 -13.00
N GLY A 97 -8.91 -0.20 -12.03
CA GLY A 97 -9.40 1.15 -12.31
C GLY A 97 -8.44 1.97 -13.17
N VAL A 98 -7.13 1.91 -12.87
CA VAL A 98 -6.09 2.54 -13.70
C VAL A 98 -6.11 1.99 -15.12
N PHE A 99 -6.13 0.66 -15.27
CA PHE A 99 -6.14 0.00 -16.57
C PHE A 99 -7.34 0.40 -17.41
N LEU A 100 -8.55 0.34 -16.84
CA LEU A 100 -9.78 0.69 -17.54
C LEU A 100 -9.80 2.14 -18.02
N VAL A 101 -9.32 3.06 -17.19
CA VAL A 101 -9.18 4.47 -17.58
C VAL A 101 -8.15 4.62 -18.68
N ALA A 102 -6.96 4.06 -18.51
CA ALA A 102 -5.86 4.23 -19.46
C ALA A 102 -6.21 3.68 -20.87
N ILE A 103 -6.93 2.56 -20.95
CA ILE A 103 -7.28 1.97 -22.24
C ILE A 103 -8.43 2.72 -22.94
N ASN A 104 -9.45 3.17 -22.17
CA ASN A 104 -10.62 3.82 -22.75
C ASN A 104 -10.38 5.31 -23.07
N PHE A 105 -9.45 5.97 -22.38
CA PHE A 105 -9.15 7.39 -22.56
C PHE A 105 -7.77 7.65 -23.17
N SER A 106 -7.16 6.64 -23.81
CA SER A 106 -5.84 6.74 -24.45
C SER A 106 -5.75 7.81 -25.56
N PHE A 107 -6.88 8.29 -26.08
CA PHE A 107 -6.96 9.35 -27.08
C PHE A 107 -6.79 10.76 -26.51
N LEU A 108 -6.81 10.92 -25.19
CA LEU A 108 -6.63 12.21 -24.51
C LEU A 108 -5.12 12.52 -24.31
N PRO A 109 -4.77 13.81 -24.11
CA PRO A 109 -3.42 14.20 -23.75
C PRO A 109 -2.91 13.45 -22.51
N VAL A 110 -1.66 12.99 -22.55
CA VAL A 110 -1.03 12.14 -21.52
C VAL A 110 -1.24 12.64 -20.08
N PRO A 111 -1.04 13.94 -19.75
CA PRO A 111 -1.25 14.42 -18.38
C PRO A 111 -2.68 14.25 -17.88
N ILE A 112 -3.67 14.37 -18.79
CA ILE A 112 -5.08 14.18 -18.44
C ILE A 112 -5.35 12.71 -18.12
N VAL A 113 -4.79 11.78 -18.93
CA VAL A 113 -4.92 10.34 -18.69
C VAL A 113 -4.31 9.96 -17.35
N TRP A 114 -3.18 10.53 -16.95
CA TRP A 114 -2.58 10.28 -15.63
C TRP A 114 -3.50 10.73 -14.49
N ILE A 115 -4.07 11.94 -14.57
CA ILE A 115 -4.99 12.45 -13.55
C ILE A 115 -6.23 11.55 -13.45
N LEU A 116 -6.82 11.19 -14.60
CA LEU A 116 -7.97 10.30 -14.65
C LEU A 116 -7.63 8.90 -14.13
N SER A 117 -6.44 8.38 -14.41
CA SER A 117 -5.98 7.08 -13.90
C SER A 117 -5.82 7.10 -12.37
N ILE A 118 -5.29 8.18 -11.79
CA ILE A 118 -5.22 8.36 -10.34
C ILE A 118 -6.64 8.40 -9.75
N ALA A 119 -7.56 9.13 -10.38
CA ALA A 119 -8.96 9.17 -9.96
C ALA A 119 -9.63 7.78 -10.10
N GLY A 120 -9.35 7.04 -11.16
CA GLY A 120 -9.80 5.66 -11.36
C GLY A 120 -9.30 4.73 -10.25
N ALA A 121 -8.00 4.77 -9.93
CA ALA A 121 -7.44 4.01 -8.82
C ALA A 121 -8.13 4.32 -7.49
N PHE A 122 -8.36 5.61 -7.22
CA PHE A 122 -9.02 6.07 -6.00
C PHE A 122 -10.47 5.57 -5.92
N ILE A 123 -11.26 5.74 -6.98
CA ILE A 123 -12.68 5.36 -7.01
C ILE A 123 -12.83 3.83 -6.86
N PHE A 124 -12.07 3.06 -7.61
CA PHE A 124 -12.16 1.60 -7.57
C PHE A 124 -11.64 1.03 -6.25
N GLY A 125 -10.51 1.52 -5.75
CA GLY A 125 -9.96 1.12 -4.46
C GLY A 125 -10.86 1.51 -3.29
N ALA A 126 -11.43 2.74 -3.31
CA ALA A 126 -12.37 3.20 -2.30
C ALA A 126 -13.68 2.42 -2.32
N ALA A 127 -14.25 2.15 -3.50
CA ALA A 127 -15.46 1.33 -3.64
C ALA A 127 -15.25 -0.08 -3.07
N TRP A 128 -14.08 -0.67 -3.32
CA TRP A 128 -13.73 -1.97 -2.77
C TRP A 128 -13.59 -1.95 -1.24
N ALA A 129 -12.91 -0.95 -0.71
CA ALA A 129 -12.74 -0.76 0.73
C ALA A 129 -14.06 -0.42 1.44
N PHE A 130 -15.00 0.24 0.75
CA PHE A 130 -16.28 0.65 1.31
C PHE A 130 -17.12 -0.54 1.78
N ILE A 131 -17.09 -1.67 1.06
CA ILE A 131 -17.94 -2.82 1.37
C ILE A 131 -17.60 -3.41 2.76
N PRO A 132 -16.33 -3.81 3.07
CA PRO A 132 -16.00 -4.30 4.40
C PRO A 132 -16.17 -3.23 5.49
N ALA A 133 -15.91 -1.95 5.19
CA ALA A 133 -16.14 -0.86 6.13
C ALA A 133 -17.63 -0.69 6.46
N TYR A 134 -18.52 -0.77 5.47
CA TYR A 134 -19.96 -0.72 5.65
C TYR A 134 -20.48 -1.91 6.49
N LEU A 135 -19.98 -3.12 6.18
CA LEU A 135 -20.34 -4.33 6.93
C LEU A 135 -19.93 -4.21 8.41
N GLN A 136 -18.74 -3.67 8.68
CA GLN A 136 -18.30 -3.39 10.05
C GLN A 136 -19.23 -2.38 10.73
N ALA A 137 -19.51 -1.25 10.09
CA ALA A 137 -20.25 -0.14 10.69
C ALA A 137 -21.74 -0.46 10.90
N LYS A 138 -22.38 -1.18 9.98
CA LYS A 138 -23.84 -1.43 10.02
C LYS A 138 -24.23 -2.81 10.49
N ARG A 139 -23.36 -3.81 10.33
CA ARG A 139 -23.65 -5.21 10.67
C ARG A 139 -22.77 -5.74 11.80
N GLY A 140 -21.80 -4.96 12.29
CA GLY A 140 -20.89 -5.39 13.36
C GLY A 140 -19.95 -6.52 12.95
N SER A 141 -19.71 -6.74 11.64
CA SER A 141 -18.80 -7.77 11.16
C SER A 141 -17.36 -7.47 11.60
N HIS A 142 -16.56 -8.51 11.81
CA HIS A 142 -15.16 -8.31 12.22
C HIS A 142 -14.32 -7.85 11.04
N ILE A 143 -13.83 -6.60 11.07
CA ILE A 143 -13.14 -5.95 9.96
C ILE A 143 -11.94 -6.75 9.42
N VAL A 144 -11.15 -7.38 10.29
CA VAL A 144 -9.99 -8.19 9.90
C VAL A 144 -10.42 -9.36 9.02
N ILE A 145 -11.46 -10.09 9.43
CA ILE A 145 -11.94 -11.27 8.69
C ILE A 145 -12.52 -10.84 7.34
N THR A 146 -13.37 -9.81 7.34
CA THR A 146 -13.98 -9.32 6.10
C THR A 146 -12.94 -8.79 5.13
N THR A 147 -11.94 -8.02 5.57
CA THR A 147 -10.91 -7.49 4.67
C THR A 147 -10.01 -8.57 4.10
N ILE A 148 -9.66 -9.62 4.88
CA ILE A 148 -8.93 -10.79 4.36
C ILE A 148 -9.75 -11.52 3.30
N MET A 149 -11.04 -11.79 3.57
CA MET A 149 -11.92 -12.43 2.59
C MET A 149 -12.02 -11.62 1.30
N PHE A 150 -12.07 -10.29 1.41
CA PHE A 150 -12.11 -9.39 0.25
C PHE A 150 -10.80 -9.38 -0.55
N ASN A 151 -9.64 -9.69 0.05
CA ASN A 151 -8.40 -9.92 -0.71
C ASN A 151 -8.52 -11.15 -1.61
N PHE A 152 -9.03 -12.27 -1.08
CA PHE A 152 -9.25 -13.49 -1.88
C PHE A 152 -10.27 -13.28 -2.99
N ILE A 153 -11.37 -12.57 -2.71
CA ILE A 153 -12.37 -12.24 -3.72
C ILE A 153 -11.76 -11.35 -4.81
N ALA A 154 -10.97 -10.32 -4.44
CA ALA A 154 -10.29 -9.46 -5.40
C ALA A 154 -9.32 -10.24 -6.28
N SER A 155 -8.51 -11.11 -5.67
CA SER A 155 -7.56 -11.96 -6.42
C SER A 155 -8.29 -12.88 -7.40
N SER A 156 -9.35 -13.57 -6.96
CA SER A 156 -10.15 -14.45 -7.82
C SER A 156 -10.84 -13.68 -8.95
N LEU A 157 -11.39 -12.48 -8.64
CA LEU A 157 -12.01 -11.60 -9.63
C LEU A 157 -10.99 -11.14 -10.67
N MET A 158 -9.78 -10.76 -10.24
CA MET A 158 -8.72 -10.34 -11.16
C MET A 158 -8.27 -11.48 -12.07
N VAL A 159 -8.13 -12.70 -11.55
CA VAL A 159 -7.81 -13.87 -12.38
C VAL A 159 -8.91 -14.11 -13.42
N TYR A 160 -10.17 -14.09 -13.02
CA TYR A 160 -11.30 -14.23 -13.93
C TYR A 160 -11.29 -13.16 -15.02
N LEU A 161 -11.14 -11.89 -14.65
CA LEU A 161 -11.10 -10.79 -15.62
C LEU A 161 -9.92 -10.92 -16.58
N LEU A 162 -8.74 -11.29 -16.09
CA LEU A 162 -7.54 -11.45 -16.90
C LEU A 162 -7.61 -12.63 -17.87
N VAL A 163 -8.32 -13.70 -17.52
CA VAL A 163 -8.40 -14.90 -18.35
C VAL A 163 -9.55 -14.83 -19.35
N ASP A 164 -10.74 -14.37 -18.89
CA ASP A 164 -11.98 -14.53 -19.66
C ASP A 164 -12.49 -13.21 -20.26
N VAL A 165 -12.18 -12.04 -19.68
CA VAL A 165 -12.84 -10.78 -20.06
C VAL A 165 -11.90 -9.80 -20.78
N ILE A 166 -10.73 -9.52 -20.22
CA ILE A 166 -9.81 -8.47 -20.71
C ILE A 166 -8.50 -9.04 -21.28
N ARG A 167 -8.48 -10.33 -21.55
CA ARG A 167 -7.32 -11.03 -22.10
C ARG A 167 -6.97 -10.52 -23.50
N ASP A 168 -5.67 -10.30 -23.74
CA ASP A 168 -5.16 -10.14 -25.09
C ASP A 168 -5.05 -11.51 -25.78
N MET A 169 -5.92 -11.76 -26.76
CA MET A 169 -5.94 -13.01 -27.53
C MET A 169 -4.66 -13.24 -28.34
N LYS A 170 -3.80 -12.24 -28.49
CA LYS A 170 -2.53 -12.35 -29.22
C LYS A 170 -1.40 -12.92 -28.35
N GLN A 171 -1.62 -13.04 -27.04
CA GLN A 171 -0.61 -13.55 -26.11
C GLN A 171 -1.06 -14.89 -25.50
N MET A 172 -0.09 -15.81 -25.30
CA MET A 172 -0.36 -17.11 -24.69
C MET A 172 -0.72 -17.02 -23.19
N GLY A 173 -0.17 -16.03 -22.46
CA GLY A 173 -0.41 -15.86 -21.04
C GLY A 173 -1.66 -15.04 -20.71
N PRO A 174 -2.09 -15.00 -19.44
CA PRO A 174 -3.19 -14.17 -18.97
C PRO A 174 -2.71 -12.71 -18.83
N HIS A 175 -2.57 -12.03 -19.95
CA HIS A 175 -2.15 -10.63 -20.02
C HIS A 175 -3.24 -9.77 -20.64
N THR A 176 -3.34 -8.53 -20.17
CA THR A 176 -4.16 -7.50 -20.82
C THR A 176 -3.46 -6.95 -22.06
N VAL A 177 -4.18 -6.22 -22.88
CA VAL A 177 -3.59 -5.43 -23.96
C VAL A 177 -2.55 -4.48 -23.36
N ALA A 178 -1.37 -4.41 -23.98
CA ALA A 178 -0.30 -3.53 -23.53
C ALA A 178 -0.72 -2.06 -23.70
N LEU A 179 -0.54 -1.26 -22.64
CA LEU A 179 -0.79 0.17 -22.72
C LEU A 179 0.26 0.85 -23.60
N PRO A 180 -0.13 1.88 -24.40
CA PRO A 180 0.81 2.71 -25.16
C PRO A 180 1.95 3.22 -24.27
N LYS A 181 3.18 3.18 -24.80
CA LYS A 181 4.37 3.58 -24.04
C LYS A 181 4.33 5.05 -23.62
N GLU A 182 3.64 5.89 -24.38
CA GLU A 182 3.46 7.32 -24.10
C GLU A 182 2.69 7.56 -22.79
N LEU A 183 1.81 6.62 -22.38
CA LEU A 183 1.03 6.70 -21.14
C LEU A 183 1.81 6.23 -19.91
N TRP A 184 2.98 5.64 -20.11
CA TRP A 184 3.77 5.19 -18.97
C TRP A 184 4.27 6.39 -18.17
N LEU A 185 4.31 6.23 -16.85
CA LEU A 185 4.92 7.25 -16.00
C LEU A 185 6.42 7.34 -16.30
N PRO A 186 7.01 8.57 -16.30
CA PRO A 186 8.43 8.77 -16.53
C PRO A 186 9.26 7.84 -15.63
N SER A 187 10.17 7.09 -16.23
CA SER A 187 11.05 6.22 -15.48
C SER A 187 12.12 7.03 -14.77
N PHE A 188 12.61 6.52 -13.64
CA PHE A 188 13.71 7.15 -12.94
C PHE A 188 15.01 7.16 -13.79
N LYS A 189 15.11 6.22 -14.73
CA LYS A 189 16.18 6.21 -15.74
C LYS A 189 16.19 7.48 -16.60
N ASP A 190 15.02 7.92 -17.04
CA ASP A 190 14.89 9.12 -17.90
C ASP A 190 15.18 10.39 -17.09
N LEU A 191 14.71 10.44 -15.84
CA LEU A 191 15.02 11.50 -14.88
C LEU A 191 16.52 11.54 -14.54
N ALA A 192 17.14 10.39 -14.27
CA ALA A 192 18.56 10.30 -13.96
C ALA A 192 19.45 10.65 -15.17
N ALA A 193 19.02 10.31 -16.38
CA ALA A 193 19.72 10.67 -17.60
C ALA A 193 19.80 12.20 -17.79
N PHE A 194 18.77 12.93 -17.36
CA PHE A 194 18.79 14.39 -17.35
C PHE A 194 19.91 14.96 -16.44
N PHE A 195 20.24 14.26 -15.34
CA PHE A 195 21.34 14.61 -14.44
C PHE A 195 22.68 13.95 -14.80
N GLY A 196 22.79 13.32 -15.99
CA GLY A 196 24.02 12.67 -16.44
C GLY A 196 24.32 11.32 -15.81
N ILE A 197 23.41 10.75 -15.00
CA ILE A 197 23.57 9.45 -14.36
C ILE A 197 23.02 8.36 -15.27
N LYS A 198 23.89 7.45 -15.74
CA LYS A 198 23.48 6.31 -16.58
C LYS A 198 23.04 5.13 -15.72
N ILE A 199 21.74 4.89 -15.67
CA ILE A 199 21.14 3.70 -15.05
C ILE A 199 20.72 2.74 -16.18
N ARG A 200 21.14 1.49 -16.11
CA ARG A 200 20.86 0.51 -17.17
C ARG A 200 19.38 0.19 -17.29
N TYR A 201 18.79 -0.28 -16.21
CA TYR A 201 17.37 -0.63 -16.12
C TYR A 201 16.87 -0.41 -14.70
N SER A 202 15.73 0.25 -14.57
CA SER A 202 15.07 0.41 -13.28
C SER A 202 13.56 0.46 -13.49
N PRO A 203 12.77 -0.32 -12.75
CA PRO A 203 11.32 -0.22 -12.75
C PRO A 203 10.83 0.99 -11.95
N LEU A 204 11.72 1.67 -11.21
CA LEU A 204 11.38 2.87 -10.44
C LEU A 204 10.91 3.97 -11.39
N ASN A 205 9.76 4.54 -11.08
CA ASN A 205 9.12 5.59 -11.87
C ASN A 205 8.57 6.70 -10.97
N ALA A 206 7.93 7.70 -11.57
CA ALA A 206 7.38 8.86 -10.86
C ALA A 206 6.33 8.51 -9.78
N SER A 207 5.82 7.27 -9.71
CA SER A 207 4.89 6.85 -8.67
C SER A 207 5.51 6.90 -7.26
N PHE A 208 6.84 6.81 -7.13
CA PHE A 208 7.52 7.01 -5.86
C PHE A 208 7.35 8.43 -5.31
N LEU A 209 7.40 9.44 -6.18
CA LEU A 209 7.11 10.83 -5.78
C LEU A 209 5.65 11.00 -5.37
N LEU A 210 4.72 10.32 -6.06
CA LEU A 210 3.32 10.29 -5.65
C LEU A 210 3.13 9.62 -4.29
N ALA A 211 3.88 8.57 -3.98
CA ALA A 211 3.82 7.91 -2.66
C ALA A 211 4.32 8.84 -1.53
N ILE A 212 5.39 9.60 -1.79
CA ILE A 212 5.88 10.62 -0.85
C ILE A 212 4.80 11.72 -0.66
N ALA A 213 4.25 12.25 -1.75
CA ALA A 213 3.19 13.24 -1.69
C ALA A 213 1.94 12.73 -0.95
N ALA A 214 1.55 11.46 -1.19
CA ALA A 214 0.46 10.80 -0.47
C ALA A 214 0.76 10.68 1.03
N SER A 215 2.02 10.41 1.42
CA SER A 215 2.43 10.36 2.82
C SER A 215 2.26 11.71 3.52
N PHE A 216 2.66 12.80 2.87
CA PHE A 216 2.42 14.16 3.37
C PHE A 216 0.94 14.50 3.43
N PHE A 217 0.17 14.12 2.41
CA PHE A 217 -1.28 14.34 2.39
C PHE A 217 -1.98 13.60 3.54
N VAL A 218 -1.67 12.33 3.77
CA VAL A 218 -2.23 11.54 4.87
C VAL A 218 -1.81 12.11 6.22
N TRP A 219 -0.54 12.50 6.39
CA TRP A 219 -0.11 13.19 7.60
C TRP A 219 -0.92 14.47 7.84
N PHE A 220 -1.08 15.31 6.82
CA PHE A 220 -1.88 16.53 6.92
C PHE A 220 -3.34 16.21 7.26
N LEU A 221 -3.95 15.26 6.54
CA LEU A 221 -5.33 14.83 6.75
C LEU A 221 -5.55 14.37 8.20
N VAL A 222 -4.71 13.48 8.70
CA VAL A 222 -4.88 12.86 10.02
C VAL A 222 -4.61 13.86 11.15
N TRP A 223 -3.60 14.74 11.00
CA TRP A 223 -3.14 15.57 12.12
C TRP A 223 -3.58 17.02 12.04
N LYS A 224 -3.95 17.53 10.87
CA LYS A 224 -4.22 18.95 10.64
C LYS A 224 -5.66 19.27 10.21
N THR A 225 -6.51 18.23 9.99
CA THR A 225 -7.89 18.44 9.56
C THR A 225 -8.91 18.05 10.63
N LYS A 226 -10.14 18.58 10.49
CA LYS A 226 -11.29 18.20 11.31
C LYS A 226 -11.60 16.71 11.17
N TRP A 227 -11.56 16.17 9.95
CA TRP A 227 -11.81 14.75 9.69
C TRP A 227 -10.79 13.84 10.40
N GLY A 228 -9.51 14.22 10.38
CA GLY A 228 -8.48 13.47 11.12
C GLY A 228 -8.70 13.53 12.63
N TYR A 229 -9.17 14.64 13.16
CA TYR A 229 -9.56 14.72 14.57
C TYR A 229 -10.74 13.78 14.88
N GLU A 230 -11.79 13.79 14.07
CA GLU A 230 -12.96 12.92 14.21
C GLU A 230 -12.56 11.43 14.13
N MET A 231 -11.71 11.06 13.16
CA MET A 231 -11.17 9.69 13.05
C MET A 231 -10.48 9.24 14.34
N ARG A 232 -9.60 10.07 14.91
CA ARG A 232 -8.89 9.75 16.14
C ARG A 232 -9.83 9.72 17.34
N ALA A 233 -10.82 10.62 17.39
CA ALA A 233 -11.83 10.65 18.45
C ALA A 233 -12.67 9.36 18.46
N VAL A 234 -13.16 8.91 17.29
CA VAL A 234 -13.86 7.63 17.15
C VAL A 234 -12.96 6.45 17.54
N GLY A 235 -11.68 6.50 17.20
CA GLY A 235 -10.72 5.49 17.59
C GLY A 235 -10.51 5.39 19.12
N HIS A 236 -10.66 6.49 19.86
CA HIS A 236 -10.60 6.47 21.33
C HIS A 236 -11.93 6.02 21.96
N ASN A 237 -13.04 6.54 21.45
CA ASN A 237 -14.38 6.15 21.91
C ASN A 237 -15.40 6.35 20.78
N THR A 238 -16.06 5.28 20.38
CA THR A 238 -17.06 5.30 19.31
C THR A 238 -18.28 6.18 19.62
N HIS A 239 -18.54 6.45 20.91
CA HIS A 239 -19.64 7.33 21.34
C HIS A 239 -19.23 8.81 21.44
N CYS A 240 -17.95 9.14 21.29
CA CYS A 240 -17.45 10.50 21.50
C CYS A 240 -18.11 11.53 20.56
N LEU A 241 -18.37 11.17 19.31
CA LEU A 241 -18.99 12.06 18.33
C LEU A 241 -20.48 12.31 18.59
N LEU A 242 -21.18 11.41 19.30
CA LEU A 242 -22.58 11.59 19.67
C LEU A 242 -22.78 12.76 20.66
N TYR A 243 -21.74 13.05 21.47
CA TYR A 243 -21.78 14.15 22.44
C TYR A 243 -21.22 15.47 21.90
N THR A 244 -20.54 15.46 20.76
CA THR A 244 -19.90 16.65 20.17
C THR A 244 -20.63 17.20 18.95
N SER A 245 -21.54 16.45 18.33
CA SER A 245 -22.42 16.98 17.30
C SER A 245 -23.61 17.68 17.96
N PRO A 246 -23.95 18.93 17.57
CA PRO A 246 -25.14 19.60 18.09
C PRO A 246 -26.36 18.71 17.79
N SER A 247 -27.03 18.30 18.86
CA SER A 247 -28.28 17.56 18.74
C SER A 247 -29.34 18.51 18.17
N PRO A 248 -30.16 18.06 17.20
CA PRO A 248 -31.31 18.86 16.76
C PRO A 248 -32.32 19.18 17.88
N ARG A 249 -32.09 18.63 19.09
CA ARG A 249 -32.93 18.80 20.28
C ARG A 249 -32.33 19.79 21.29
N ASP A 250 -31.13 20.32 21.07
CA ASP A 250 -30.59 21.37 21.95
C ASP A 250 -31.26 22.69 21.56
N PRO A 251 -32.13 23.24 22.44
CA PRO A 251 -32.71 24.57 22.19
C PRO A 251 -31.60 25.61 22.27
N HIS A 252 -31.54 26.48 21.29
CA HIS A 252 -30.65 27.63 21.27
C HIS A 252 -31.02 28.63 22.37
#